data_0555ac97625b0f62684b21e99e55bd5d
#
_entry.id   0555ac97625b0f62684b21e99e55bd5d
#
_cell.length_a   1.000
_cell.length_b   1.000
_cell.length_c   1.000
_cell.angle_alpha   90.00
_cell.angle_beta   90.00
_cell.angle_gamma   90.00
#
_symmetry.space_group_name_H-M   'P 1'
#
loop_
_entity.id
_entity.type
_entity.pdbx_description
1 polymer ?
#
loop_
_entity_poly.entity_id
_entity_poly.type
_entity_poly.pdbx_seq_one_letter_code
_entity_poly.pdbx_strand_id
1 'polypeptide(L)'
;MQKYLVIIEKAPDNYAAFSPDVPGCVATGKNVEETISEMKSALEFHLEALDDIPQPKGLRSHLDSGELIYEHGALFTEIEIQTPVHV
;
A
#
# COMPACT_ATOMS: atom_id res chain seq x y z
N MET A 1 13.03 -5.58 -7.18
CA MET A 1 12.28 -4.86 -6.13
C MET A 1 11.11 -4.14 -6.74
N GLN A 2 9.99 -4.13 -6.06
CA GLN A 2 8.76 -3.50 -6.54
C GLN A 2 8.40 -2.36 -5.62
N LYS A 3 7.88 -1.28 -6.20
CA LYS A 3 7.39 -0.13 -5.44
C LYS A 3 5.86 -0.09 -5.53
N TYR A 4 5.22 -0.37 -4.41
CA TYR A 4 3.76 -0.40 -4.36
C TYR A 4 3.21 0.93 -3.87
N LEU A 5 2.19 1.42 -4.54
CA LEU A 5 1.50 2.64 -4.13
C LEU A 5 0.77 2.38 -2.82
N VAL A 6 0.91 3.30 -1.88
CA VAL A 6 0.23 3.24 -0.60
C VAL A 6 -0.43 4.59 -0.33
N ILE A 7 -1.69 4.55 0.07
CA ILE A 7 -2.46 5.74 0.41
C ILE A 7 -2.69 5.73 1.90
N ILE A 8 -2.33 6.83 2.55
CA ILE A 8 -2.45 6.97 4.00
C ILE A 8 -3.51 8.03 4.29
N GLU A 9 -4.49 7.67 5.09
CA GLU A 9 -5.59 8.54 5.47
C GLU A 9 -5.63 8.74 6.97
N LYS A 10 -5.97 9.95 7.40
CA LYS A 10 -6.10 10.29 8.81
C LYS A 10 -7.49 9.89 9.30
N ALA A 11 -7.52 9.08 10.34
CA ALA A 11 -8.75 8.74 11.05
C ALA A 11 -8.77 9.51 12.39
N PRO A 12 -9.90 9.54 13.13
CA PRO A 12 -9.97 10.33 14.37
C PRO A 12 -8.87 10.00 15.39
N ASP A 13 -8.53 8.71 15.55
CA ASP A 13 -7.59 8.30 16.58
C ASP A 13 -6.27 7.74 16.04
N ASN A 14 -6.18 7.55 14.73
CA ASN A 14 -4.98 6.94 14.15
C ASN A 14 -4.87 7.28 12.66
N TYR A 15 -3.94 6.61 11.99
CA TYR A 15 -3.80 6.65 10.55
C TYR A 15 -4.07 5.26 9.99
N ALA A 16 -4.61 5.21 8.79
CA ALA A 16 -4.85 3.96 8.09
C ALA A 16 -4.20 4.00 6.71
N ALA A 17 -3.70 2.86 6.26
CA ALA A 17 -3.06 2.75 4.96
C ALA A 17 -3.63 1.59 4.18
N PHE A 18 -3.68 1.75 2.87
CA PHE A 18 -4.06 0.66 1.97
C PHE A 18 -3.29 0.81 0.65
N SER A 19 -3.22 -0.26 -0.11
CA SER A 19 -2.55 -0.25 -1.41
C SER A 19 -3.52 -0.58 -2.52
N PRO A 20 -3.72 0.34 -3.49
CA PRO A 20 -4.53 0.01 -4.66
C PRO A 20 -3.95 -1.12 -5.50
N ASP A 21 -2.63 -1.32 -5.44
CA ASP A 21 -1.96 -2.40 -6.18
C ASP A 21 -2.18 -3.77 -5.54
N VAL A 22 -2.48 -3.81 -4.25
CA VAL A 22 -2.62 -5.07 -3.50
C VAL A 22 -3.93 -5.01 -2.70
N PRO A 23 -5.06 -5.33 -3.35
CA PRO A 23 -6.36 -5.28 -2.67
C PRO A 23 -6.40 -6.15 -1.43
N GLY A 24 -7.02 -5.62 -0.36
CA GLY A 24 -7.14 -6.33 0.89
C GLY A 24 -5.99 -6.15 1.86
N CYS A 25 -4.90 -5.52 1.43
CA CYS A 25 -3.76 -5.26 2.30
C CYS A 25 -3.92 -3.88 2.96
N VAL A 26 -4.11 -3.87 4.26
CA VAL A 26 -4.33 -2.63 5.04
C VAL A 26 -3.50 -2.66 6.31
N ALA A 27 -3.20 -1.48 6.84
CA ALA A 27 -2.49 -1.34 8.10
C ALA A 27 -2.92 -0.05 8.79
N THR A 28 -2.66 0.04 10.09
CA THR A 28 -2.93 1.24 10.89
C THR A 28 -1.72 1.57 11.74
N GLY A 29 -1.63 2.81 12.19
CA GLY A 29 -0.57 3.25 13.06
C GLY A 29 -0.93 4.55 13.75
N LYS A 30 -0.18 4.90 14.79
CA LYS A 30 -0.42 6.11 15.58
C LYS A 30 0.02 7.38 14.86
N ASN A 31 0.99 7.24 13.98
CA ASN A 31 1.53 8.34 13.18
C ASN A 31 1.89 7.82 11.80
N VAL A 32 2.28 8.72 10.90
CA VAL A 32 2.58 8.34 9.52
C VAL A 32 3.74 7.34 9.44
N GLU A 33 4.81 7.58 10.20
CA GLU A 33 5.97 6.69 10.21
C GLU A 33 5.61 5.27 10.63
N GLU A 34 4.88 5.15 11.73
CA GLU A 34 4.44 3.85 12.22
C GLU A 34 3.53 3.15 11.22
N THR A 35 2.62 3.91 10.62
CA THR A 35 1.70 3.39 9.62
C THR A 35 2.45 2.84 8.41
N ILE A 36 3.46 3.56 7.94
CA ILE A 36 4.30 3.10 6.82
C ILE A 36 5.03 1.82 7.18
N SER A 37 5.60 1.77 8.39
CA SER A 37 6.31 0.58 8.86
C SER A 37 5.37 -0.63 8.94
N GLU A 38 4.19 -0.43 9.50
CA GLU A 38 3.19 -1.50 9.60
C GLU A 38 2.70 -1.93 8.21
N MET A 39 2.51 -0.97 7.31
CA MET A 39 2.07 -1.28 5.96
C MET A 39 3.14 -2.06 5.18
N LYS A 40 4.41 -1.74 5.38
CA LYS A 40 5.49 -2.48 4.76
C LYS A 40 5.46 -3.94 5.22
N SER A 41 5.34 -4.17 6.53
CA SER A 41 5.24 -5.52 7.09
C SER A 41 4.02 -6.26 6.56
N ALA A 42 2.89 -5.57 6.47
CA ALA A 42 1.66 -6.16 5.95
C ALA A 42 1.80 -6.55 4.49
N LEU A 43 2.44 -5.70 3.68
CA LEU A 43 2.69 -6.01 2.27
C LEU A 43 3.61 -7.22 2.11
N GLU A 44 4.70 -7.25 2.88
CA GLU A 44 5.64 -8.38 2.83
C GLU A 44 4.94 -9.69 3.18
N PHE A 45 4.15 -9.67 4.25
CA PHE A 45 3.42 -10.85 4.70
C PHE A 45 2.36 -11.27 3.67
N HIS A 46 1.59 -10.31 3.17
CA HIS A 46 0.51 -10.58 2.23
C HIS A 46 1.03 -11.14 0.92
N LEU A 47 2.11 -10.55 0.40
CA LEU A 47 2.68 -10.97 -0.88
C LEU A 47 3.30 -12.37 -0.80
N GLU A 48 3.86 -12.75 0.34
CA GLU A 48 4.40 -14.09 0.54
C GLU A 48 3.33 -15.17 0.41
N ALA A 49 2.08 -14.84 0.76
CA ALA A 49 0.98 -15.79 0.75
C ALA A 49 0.31 -15.92 -0.64
N LEU A 50 0.69 -15.07 -1.59
CA LEU A 50 0.08 -15.07 -2.92
C LEU A 50 0.89 -15.93 -3.89
N ASP A 51 0.16 -16.67 -4.74
CA ASP A 51 0.78 -17.43 -5.82
C ASP A 51 1.26 -16.52 -6.93
N ASP A 52 0.44 -15.51 -7.25
CA ASP A 52 0.78 -14.50 -8.25
C ASP A 52 1.02 -13.16 -7.57
N ILE A 53 2.21 -12.60 -7.77
CA ILE A 53 2.58 -11.32 -7.18
C ILE A 53 2.02 -10.20 -8.05
N PRO A 54 1.11 -9.34 -7.52
CA PRO A 54 0.60 -8.22 -8.30
C PRO A 54 1.73 -7.26 -8.68
N GLN A 55 1.72 -6.82 -9.92
CA GLN A 55 2.68 -5.84 -10.38
C GLN A 55 2.17 -4.42 -10.08
N PRO A 56 2.99 -3.56 -9.49
CA PRO A 56 2.55 -2.19 -9.22
C PRO A 56 2.31 -1.43 -10.52
N LYS A 57 1.21 -0.71 -10.57
CA LYS A 57 0.81 0.05 -11.77
C LYS A 57 1.32 1.48 -11.74
N GLY A 58 1.71 1.97 -10.58
CA GLY A 58 2.13 3.35 -10.42
C GLY A 58 0.97 4.30 -10.18
N LEU A 59 1.27 5.42 -9.54
CA LEU A 59 0.26 6.40 -9.17
C LEU A 59 -0.52 6.93 -10.38
N ARG A 60 0.20 7.22 -11.46
CA ARG A 60 -0.44 7.80 -12.64
C ARG A 60 -1.50 6.87 -13.24
N SER A 61 -1.20 5.59 -13.34
CA SER A 61 -2.16 4.62 -13.87
C SER A 61 -3.40 4.53 -13.00
N HIS A 62 -3.23 4.56 -11.69
CA HIS A 62 -4.36 4.53 -10.77
C HIS A 62 -5.22 5.77 -10.88
N LEU A 63 -4.60 6.94 -11.02
CA LEU A 63 -5.34 8.19 -11.19
C LEU A 63 -6.07 8.23 -12.53
N ASP A 64 -5.42 7.79 -13.59
CA ASP A 64 -5.99 7.79 -14.93
C ASP A 64 -7.17 6.82 -15.07
N SER A 65 -7.18 5.74 -14.30
CA SER A 65 -8.26 4.77 -14.36
C SER A 65 -9.58 5.30 -13.82
N GLY A 66 -9.52 6.32 -12.95
CA GLY A 66 -10.70 6.87 -12.30
C GLY A 66 -11.31 5.98 -11.24
N GLU A 67 -10.70 4.83 -10.96
CA GLU A 67 -11.22 3.88 -9.98
C GLU A 67 -10.67 4.11 -8.57
N LEU A 68 -9.62 4.92 -8.45
CA LEU A 68 -8.98 5.18 -7.17
C LEU A 68 -9.86 6.06 -6.31
N ILE A 69 -10.22 5.56 -5.13
CA ILE A 69 -11.03 6.29 -4.16
C ILE A 69 -10.15 6.64 -2.97
N TYR A 70 -10.10 7.92 -2.63
CA TYR A 70 -9.33 8.39 -1.48
C TYR A 70 -9.99 9.63 -0.87
N GLU A 71 -9.70 9.87 0.40
CA GLU A 71 -10.24 11.02 1.11
C GLU A 71 -9.43 12.27 0.85
N HIS A 72 -10.06 13.43 0.99
CA HIS A 72 -9.37 14.71 0.92
C HIS A 72 -8.26 14.76 1.99
N GLY A 73 -7.06 15.15 1.60
CA GLY A 73 -5.92 15.19 2.51
C GLY A 73 -5.15 13.90 2.64
N ALA A 74 -5.51 12.87 1.88
CA ALA A 74 -4.76 11.61 1.87
C ALA A 74 -3.32 11.83 1.42
N LEU A 75 -2.41 11.08 2.02
CA LEU A 75 -1.00 11.09 1.63
C LEU A 75 -0.73 9.91 0.72
N PHE A 76 0.03 10.16 -0.33
CA PHE A 76 0.39 9.14 -1.30
C PHE A 76 1.88 8.87 -1.18
N THR A 77 2.25 7.61 -1.05
CA THR A 77 3.65 7.22 -1.00
C THR A 77 3.83 5.89 -1.73
N GLU A 78 5.07 5.54 -1.99
CA GLU A 78 5.41 4.22 -2.55
C GLU A 78 6.30 3.51 -1.56
N ILE A 79 6.01 2.24 -1.31
CA ILE A 79 6.82 1.41 -0.43
C ILE A 79 7.53 0.38 -1.28
N GLU A 80 8.85 0.34 -1.16
CA GLU A 80 9.68 -0.61 -1.89
C GLU A 80 9.70 -1.94 -1.15
N ILE A 81 9.29 -2.97 -1.84
CA ILE A 81 9.23 -4.33 -1.29
C ILE A 81 10.10 -5.23 -2.14
N GLN A 82 10.93 -6.02 -1.50
CA GLN A 82 11.66 -7.08 -2.19
C GLN A 82 10.72 -8.26 -2.31
N THR A 83 10.28 -8.52 -3.53
CA THR A 83 9.34 -9.61 -3.77
C THR A 83 10.03 -10.96 -3.63
N PRO A 84 9.29 -11.99 -3.19
CA PRO A 84 9.86 -13.34 -3.10
C PRO A 84 10.34 -13.82 -4.46
N VAL A 85 11.46 -14.51 -4.47
CA VAL A 85 11.99 -15.14 -5.69
C VAL A 85 11.36 -16.52 -5.77
N HIS A 86 10.56 -16.73 -6.80
CA HIS A 86 10.00 -18.04 -7.10
C HIS A 86 10.95 -18.77 -8.05
N VAL A 87 11.50 -19.83 -7.58
CA VAL A 87 12.43 -20.62 -8.38
C VAL A 87 11.70 -21.82 -8.94
#